data_919eb8c613d7a49a8e58b59d28be6b9f
#
_entry.id   919eb8c613d7a49a8e58b59d28be6b9f
#
_cell.length_a   1.000
_cell.length_b   1.000
_cell.length_c   1.000
_cell.angle_alpha   90.00
_cell.angle_beta   90.00
_cell.angle_gamma   90.00
#
_symmetry.space_group_name_H-M   'P 1'
#
loop_
_entity.id
_entity.type
_entity.pdbx_description
1 polymer ?
#
loop_
_entity_poly.entity_id
_entity_poly.type
_entity_poly.pdbx_seq_one_letter_code
_entity_poly.pdbx_strand_id
1 'polypeptide(L)'
;MARFDDLLTRCKRRNSKAMMELYNICAMPVYNASLHIVMNEFDAEEIMQDSILKAFDNIDRFLGTEKDFIAFVKKIAVNKSIDWFRKNSKTPLFTEVGNNIVVEQYDDDDDESIFSVDMIK
;
A
#
# COMPACT_ATOMS: atom_id res chain seq x y z
N MET A 1 -2.89 -22.31 -0.11
CA MET A 1 -3.02 -22.41 1.11
C MET A 1 -1.80 -22.16 1.82
N ALA A 2 -1.13 -23.07 2.10
CA ALA A 2 0.05 -22.90 2.83
C ALA A 2 1.11 -22.19 2.06
N ARG A 3 0.92 -22.01 0.79
CA ARG A 3 1.92 -21.37 -0.01
C ARG A 3 2.22 -19.96 0.42
N PHE A 4 1.20 -19.15 0.62
CA PHE A 4 1.44 -17.78 1.01
C PHE A 4 1.95 -17.73 2.43
N ASP A 5 1.46 -18.60 3.29
CA ASP A 5 1.93 -18.66 4.66
C ASP A 5 3.41 -18.97 4.71
N ASP A 6 3.84 -19.87 3.87
CA ASP A 6 5.23 -20.24 3.80
C ASP A 6 6.05 -19.07 3.29
N LEU A 7 5.58 -18.41 2.27
CA LEU A 7 6.27 -17.27 1.72
C LEU A 7 6.39 -16.18 2.76
N LEU A 8 5.32 -15.92 3.47
CA LEU A 8 5.29 -14.90 4.49
C LEU A 8 6.29 -15.23 5.60
N THR A 9 6.34 -16.47 6.00
CA THR A 9 7.27 -16.89 7.04
C THR A 9 8.70 -16.63 6.60
N ARG A 10 9.01 -16.95 5.38
CA ARG A 10 10.37 -16.75 4.88
C ARG A 10 10.69 -15.27 4.76
N CYS A 11 9.69 -14.45 4.42
CA CYS A 11 9.91 -13.02 4.36
C CYS A 11 10.18 -12.46 5.75
N LYS A 12 9.50 -13.00 6.75
CA LYS A 12 9.72 -12.54 8.11
C LYS A 12 11.12 -12.90 8.59
N ARG A 13 11.72 -13.90 7.98
CA ARG A 13 13.09 -14.26 8.29
C ARG A 13 14.08 -13.50 7.42
N ARG A 14 13.61 -12.57 6.65
CA ARG A 14 14.44 -11.74 5.79
C ARG A 14 15.14 -12.52 4.70
N ASN A 15 14.46 -13.52 4.18
CA ASN A 15 14.99 -14.29 3.07
C ASN A 15 14.87 -13.45 1.81
N SER A 16 15.93 -13.15 1.14
CA SER A 16 15.94 -12.27 -0.01
C SER A 16 15.08 -12.75 -1.14
N LYS A 17 15.14 -14.02 -1.44
CA LYS A 17 14.36 -14.57 -2.52
C LYS A 17 12.87 -14.45 -2.22
N ALA A 18 12.48 -14.73 -0.99
CA ALA A 18 11.09 -14.66 -0.61
C ALA A 18 10.61 -13.23 -0.66
N MET A 19 11.44 -12.29 -0.23
CA MET A 19 11.06 -10.89 -0.25
C MET A 19 10.88 -10.41 -1.68
N MET A 20 11.73 -10.85 -2.58
CA MET A 20 11.61 -10.48 -3.96
C MET A 20 10.32 -11.05 -4.56
N GLU A 21 9.99 -12.26 -4.20
CA GLU A 21 8.79 -12.88 -4.69
C GLU A 21 7.56 -12.11 -4.21
N LEU A 22 7.55 -11.73 -2.95
CA LEU A 22 6.44 -10.97 -2.40
C LEU A 22 6.36 -9.58 -3.04
N TYR A 23 7.50 -8.99 -3.28
CA TYR A 23 7.55 -7.71 -3.96
C TYR A 23 6.87 -7.83 -5.32
N ASN A 24 7.22 -8.86 -6.07
CA ASN A 24 6.66 -9.05 -7.40
C ASN A 24 5.15 -9.31 -7.37
N ILE A 25 4.69 -9.97 -6.35
CA ILE A 25 3.28 -10.22 -6.20
C ILE A 25 2.52 -8.90 -6.01
N CYS A 26 3.10 -7.98 -5.27
CA CYS A 26 2.45 -6.73 -4.95
C CYS A 26 2.62 -5.65 -6.00
N ALA A 27 3.67 -5.74 -6.78
CA ALA A 27 4.07 -4.61 -7.63
C ALA A 27 2.96 -4.07 -8.53
N MET A 28 2.38 -4.93 -9.33
CA MET A 28 1.41 -4.45 -10.30
C MET A 28 0.13 -3.90 -9.69
N PRO A 29 -0.50 -4.60 -8.78
CA PRO A 29 -1.72 -4.04 -8.19
C PRO A 29 -1.46 -2.74 -7.44
N VAL A 30 -0.31 -2.64 -6.79
CA VAL A 30 0.00 -1.43 -6.04
C VAL A 30 0.32 -0.29 -6.99
N TYR A 31 1.08 -0.59 -8.04
CA TYR A 31 1.40 0.39 -9.06
C TYR A 31 0.13 0.95 -9.68
N ASN A 32 -0.79 0.07 -10.04
CA ASN A 32 -2.03 0.50 -10.67
C ASN A 32 -2.85 1.39 -9.75
N ALA A 33 -2.89 1.05 -8.47
CA ALA A 33 -3.63 1.85 -7.52
C ALA A 33 -3.05 3.26 -7.43
N SER A 34 -1.74 3.38 -7.43
CA SER A 34 -1.09 4.68 -7.36
C SER A 34 -1.29 5.45 -8.65
N LEU A 35 -1.17 4.76 -9.77
CA LEU A 35 -1.26 5.40 -11.06
C LEU A 35 -2.61 6.07 -11.26
N HIS A 36 -3.66 5.46 -10.76
CA HIS A 36 -4.97 6.02 -10.88
C HIS A 36 -5.08 7.37 -10.18
N ILE A 37 -4.27 7.60 -9.19
CA ILE A 37 -4.33 8.83 -8.42
C ILE A 37 -3.35 9.86 -8.94
N VAL A 38 -2.10 9.47 -9.10
CA VAL A 38 -1.08 10.46 -9.48
C VAL A 38 -1.00 10.69 -10.97
N MET A 39 -1.50 9.76 -11.77
CA MET A 39 -1.56 9.92 -13.21
C MET A 39 -0.20 10.18 -13.82
N ASN A 40 0.82 9.62 -13.26
CA ASN A 40 2.18 9.77 -13.75
C ASN A 40 2.92 8.48 -13.47
N GLU A 41 3.41 7.82 -14.50
CA GLU A 41 4.02 6.51 -14.35
C GLU A 41 5.25 6.53 -13.48
N PHE A 42 6.04 7.54 -13.60
CA PHE A 42 7.25 7.68 -12.85
C PHE A 42 6.96 7.77 -11.36
N ASP A 43 6.04 8.65 -11.01
CA ASP A 43 5.69 8.85 -9.61
C ASP A 43 4.95 7.64 -9.06
N ALA A 44 4.12 7.03 -9.87
CA ALA A 44 3.41 5.85 -9.42
C ALA A 44 4.37 4.73 -9.08
N GLU A 45 5.41 4.58 -9.89
CA GLU A 45 6.38 3.53 -9.64
C GLU A 45 7.14 3.80 -8.36
N GLU A 46 7.50 5.02 -8.13
CA GLU A 46 8.23 5.38 -6.94
C GLU A 46 7.37 5.15 -5.70
N ILE A 47 6.10 5.52 -5.77
CA ILE A 47 5.21 5.31 -4.65
C ILE A 47 4.99 3.83 -4.40
N MET A 48 4.87 3.06 -5.46
CA MET A 48 4.71 1.62 -5.34
C MET A 48 5.88 1.01 -4.61
N GLN A 49 7.09 1.37 -5.00
CA GLN A 49 8.28 0.83 -4.36
C GLN A 49 8.34 1.22 -2.90
N ASP A 50 8.11 2.47 -2.62
CA ASP A 50 8.14 2.94 -1.24
C ASP A 50 7.09 2.25 -0.38
N SER A 51 5.95 2.03 -0.96
CA SER A 51 4.85 1.40 -0.22
C SER A 51 5.16 -0.04 0.13
N ILE A 52 5.74 -0.75 -0.82
CA ILE A 52 6.07 -2.14 -0.58
C ILE A 52 7.18 -2.23 0.46
N LEU A 53 8.15 -1.35 0.38
CA LEU A 53 9.22 -1.36 1.35
C LEU A 53 8.71 -1.03 2.75
N LYS A 54 7.77 -0.11 2.82
CA LYS A 54 7.20 0.23 4.10
C LYS A 54 6.42 -0.95 4.67
N ALA A 55 5.73 -1.68 3.80
CA ALA A 55 5.01 -2.86 4.24
C ALA A 55 5.98 -3.90 4.76
N PHE A 56 7.13 -4.03 4.12
CA PHE A 56 8.14 -4.99 4.58
C PHE A 56 8.66 -4.62 5.97
N ASP A 57 8.74 -3.35 6.26
CA ASP A 57 9.19 -2.93 7.58
C ASP A 57 8.22 -3.36 8.66
N ASN A 58 6.99 -3.58 8.29
CA ASN A 58 5.97 -3.96 9.25
C ASN A 58 5.54 -5.41 9.10
N ILE A 59 6.26 -6.16 8.31
CA ILE A 59 5.83 -7.50 7.96
C ILE A 59 5.77 -8.43 9.16
N ASP A 60 6.59 -8.19 10.15
CA ASP A 60 6.61 -9.04 11.32
C ASP A 60 5.28 -9.05 12.04
N ARG A 61 4.53 -8.01 11.93
CA ARG A 61 3.25 -7.94 12.60
C ARG A 61 2.11 -8.35 11.71
N PHE A 62 2.37 -8.58 10.45
CA PHE A 62 1.29 -8.88 9.53
C PHE A 62 0.79 -10.31 9.67
N LEU A 63 -0.52 -10.46 9.68
CA LEU A 63 -1.16 -11.76 9.66
C LEU A 63 -2.29 -11.67 8.66
N GLY A 64 -2.38 -12.61 7.77
CA GLY A 64 -3.45 -12.59 6.79
C GLY A 64 -3.07 -13.33 5.55
N THR A 65 -3.95 -13.26 4.57
CA THR A 65 -3.74 -13.96 3.30
C THR A 65 -2.98 -13.08 2.34
N GLU A 66 -2.72 -13.63 1.19
CA GLU A 66 -2.07 -12.87 0.14
C GLU A 66 -2.91 -11.65 -0.23
N LYS A 67 -4.21 -11.82 -0.35
CA LYS A 67 -5.08 -10.73 -0.68
C LYS A 67 -5.03 -9.65 0.39
N ASP A 68 -4.97 -10.07 1.63
CA ASP A 68 -4.89 -9.12 2.74
C ASP A 68 -3.60 -8.33 2.68
N PHE A 69 -2.51 -8.99 2.31
CA PHE A 69 -1.24 -8.30 2.24
C PHE A 69 -1.25 -7.27 1.12
N ILE A 70 -1.77 -7.65 -0.04
CA ILE A 70 -1.86 -6.74 -1.16
C ILE A 70 -2.73 -5.54 -0.77
N ALA A 71 -3.83 -5.79 -0.10
CA ALA A 71 -4.72 -4.70 0.32
C ALA A 71 -4.00 -3.77 1.29
N PHE A 72 -3.22 -4.34 2.18
CA PHE A 72 -2.46 -3.56 3.14
C PHE A 72 -1.47 -2.65 2.41
N VAL A 73 -0.75 -3.18 1.44
CA VAL A 73 0.21 -2.38 0.69
C VAL A 73 -0.50 -1.34 -0.15
N LYS A 74 -1.62 -1.70 -0.75
CA LYS A 74 -2.39 -0.77 -1.57
C LYS A 74 -2.84 0.41 -0.73
N LYS A 75 -3.23 0.16 0.52
CA LYS A 75 -3.66 1.22 1.38
C LYS A 75 -2.53 2.20 1.63
N ILE A 76 -1.36 1.70 1.87
CA ILE A 76 -0.20 2.55 2.06
C ILE A 76 0.02 3.39 0.80
N ALA A 77 -0.07 2.75 -0.36
CA ALA A 77 0.19 3.41 -1.62
C ALA A 77 -0.86 4.47 -1.93
N VAL A 78 -2.11 4.19 -1.63
CA VAL A 78 -3.17 5.14 -1.87
C VAL A 78 -2.95 6.37 -0.99
N ASN A 79 -2.63 6.17 0.25
CA ASN A 79 -2.38 7.29 1.14
C ASN A 79 -1.19 8.12 0.68
N LYS A 80 -0.14 7.48 0.24
CA LYS A 80 1.01 8.20 -0.27
C LYS A 80 0.69 8.92 -1.56
N SER A 81 -0.13 8.32 -2.40
CA SER A 81 -0.50 8.90 -3.67
C SER A 81 -1.36 10.14 -3.46
N ILE A 82 -2.28 10.07 -2.54
CA ILE A 82 -3.13 11.19 -2.24
C ILE A 82 -2.30 12.33 -1.66
N ASP A 83 -1.38 11.98 -0.78
CA ASP A 83 -0.50 12.97 -0.20
C ASP A 83 0.35 13.64 -1.27
N TRP A 84 0.87 12.83 -2.18
CA TRP A 84 1.66 13.34 -3.27
C TRP A 84 0.83 14.30 -4.13
N PHE A 85 -0.40 13.89 -4.42
CA PHE A 85 -1.27 14.68 -5.28
C PHE A 85 -1.59 16.01 -4.61
N ARG A 86 -1.85 16.01 -3.35
CA ARG A 86 -2.13 17.24 -2.63
C ARG A 86 -0.94 18.19 -2.69
N LYS A 87 0.25 17.69 -2.58
CA LYS A 87 1.42 18.53 -2.57
C LYS A 87 1.79 19.03 -3.94
N ASN A 88 1.46 18.29 -4.96
CA ASN A 88 1.89 18.60 -6.30
C ASN A 88 0.80 19.17 -7.19
N SER A 89 -0.44 19.12 -6.76
CA SER A 89 -1.52 19.63 -7.53
C SER A 89 -2.02 20.89 -6.89
N LYS A 90 -2.24 21.91 -7.64
CA LYS A 90 -2.78 23.11 -7.10
C LYS A 90 -4.15 23.36 -7.62
N THR A 91 -4.76 22.37 -8.15
CA THR A 91 -6.05 22.50 -8.73
C THR A 91 -7.13 22.44 -7.70
N PRO A 92 -7.83 23.48 -7.49
CA PRO A 92 -8.87 23.46 -6.46
C PRO A 92 -10.00 22.53 -6.84
N LEU A 93 -10.15 22.32 -8.10
CA LEU A 93 -11.18 21.46 -8.56
C LEU A 93 -11.12 20.13 -7.89
N PHE A 94 -9.93 19.63 -7.79
CA PHE A 94 -9.74 18.34 -7.21
C PHE A 94 -10.27 18.28 -5.80
N THR A 95 -9.98 19.28 -5.06
CA THR A 95 -10.37 19.27 -3.69
C THR A 95 -11.83 19.37 -3.52
N GLU A 96 -12.51 19.94 -4.41
CA GLU A 96 -13.89 20.06 -4.24
C GLU A 96 -14.60 18.82 -4.38
N VAL A 97 -14.14 17.97 -5.15
CA VAL A 97 -14.84 16.78 -5.38
C VAL A 97 -14.91 15.95 -4.19
N GLY A 98 -15.71 15.09 -4.19
CA GLY A 98 -15.82 14.15 -3.15
C GLY A 98 -14.50 13.57 -2.80
N ASN A 99 -13.59 13.69 -3.66
CA ASN A 99 -12.26 13.23 -3.39
C ASN A 99 -11.74 13.77 -2.13
N ASN A 100 -12.07 15.00 -1.89
CA ASN A 100 -11.61 15.62 -0.70
C ASN A 100 -12.04 14.87 0.50
N ILE A 101 -13.24 14.44 0.51
CA ILE A 101 -13.78 13.75 1.63
C ILE A 101 -13.13 12.42 1.79
N VAL A 102 -12.95 11.76 0.71
CA VAL A 102 -12.36 10.44 0.74
C VAL A 102 -10.93 10.54 1.23
N VAL A 103 -10.26 11.55 0.78
CA VAL A 103 -8.88 11.73 1.16
C VAL A 103 -8.75 11.88 2.65
N GLU A 104 -9.59 12.62 3.22
CA GLU A 104 -9.51 12.83 4.64
C GLU A 104 -9.69 11.55 5.39
N GLN A 105 -10.60 10.77 4.96
CA GLN A 105 -10.83 9.53 5.62
C GLN A 105 -9.63 8.63 5.54
N TYR A 106 -9.02 8.57 4.41
CA TYR A 106 -7.88 7.74 4.26
C TYR A 106 -6.72 8.22 5.06
N ASP A 107 -6.54 9.48 5.10
CA ASP A 107 -5.41 10.02 5.74
C ASP A 107 -5.35 9.81 7.16
N ASP A 108 -6.39 9.96 7.77
CA ASP A 108 -6.38 9.91 9.16
C ASP A 108 -6.07 8.66 9.75
N ASP A 109 -6.98 8.08 10.20
CA ASP A 109 -6.80 6.99 11.00
C ASP A 109 -6.76 5.76 10.32
N ASP A 110 -7.31 5.72 9.19
CA ASP A 110 -7.48 4.49 8.53
C ASP A 110 -6.25 3.68 8.50
N ASP A 111 -5.14 4.26 8.33
CA ASP A 111 -3.92 3.58 8.27
C ASP A 111 -3.74 2.70 9.46
N GLU A 112 -3.81 3.25 10.60
CA GLU A 112 -3.62 2.53 11.78
C GLU A 112 -4.76 1.66 12.10
N SER A 113 -5.94 2.18 11.98
CA SER A 113 -7.07 1.44 12.36
C SER A 113 -7.26 0.21 11.55
N ILE A 114 -7.13 0.29 10.26
CA ILE A 114 -7.32 -0.85 9.43
C ILE A 114 -6.28 -1.88 9.72
N PHE A 115 -5.09 -1.43 9.94
CA PHE A 115 -4.02 -2.34 10.24
C PHE A 115 -4.34 -3.10 11.50
N SER A 116 -4.77 -2.45 12.49
CA SER A 116 -5.10 -3.07 13.75
C SER A 116 -6.22 -4.01 13.61
N VAL A 117 -7.23 -3.60 12.93
CA VAL A 117 -8.40 -4.42 12.77
C VAL A 117 -8.08 -5.68 12.03
N ASP A 118 -7.31 -5.56 11.00
CA ASP A 118 -6.96 -6.72 10.24
C ASP A 118 -6.18 -7.67 11.07
N MET A 119 -5.35 -7.17 11.89
CA MET A 119 -4.57 -8.03 12.73
C MET A 119 -5.42 -8.77 13.68
N ILE A 120 -6.42 -8.14 14.16
CA ILE A 120 -7.27 -8.75 15.12
C ILE A 120 -8.13 -9.79 14.53
N LYS A 121 -8.55 -9.58 13.34
CA LYS A 121 -9.36 -10.58 12.74
C LYS A 121 -8.57 -11.73 12.31
#